data_403f7be081280ef4240002f2827ea359
#
_entry.id   403f7be081280ef4240002f2827ea359
#
_cell.length_a   1.000
_cell.length_b   1.000
_cell.length_c   1.000
_cell.angle_alpha   90.00
_cell.angle_beta   90.00
_cell.angle_gamma   90.00
#
_symmetry.space_group_name_H-M   'P 1'
#
loop_
_entity.id
_entity.type
_entity.pdbx_description
1 polymer ?
#
loop_
_entity_poly.entity_id
_entity_poly.type
_entity_poly.pdbx_seq_one_letter_code
_entity_poly.pdbx_strand_id
1 'polypeptide(L)'
;MPLKSKFICPFCFEEHKISDVQFRCTNRRCKDVPDLELTRYENGDESIPKMGKPTFKAPSGGLSIPKSARCPECNSITYAIVCPSCHNKLPESTLLGRDMIISVVGSRDTGKSHFVGVIVNELIERISVKFGGAMEGFDDTMQRYKAGAYQKLYMDMQKLDLTQSSVQNVNNGAYRPLIFTLKLKHKGLFKDKIDSYTLVFFDTAGEDLNDEDTMSTVNKYICKSAGIIFLLDPMQFPTVRNQLDENTVSRASSVDWKQA
;
A
#
# COMPACT_ATOMS: atom_id res chain seq x y z
N MET A 1 -2.67 5.57 -23.28
CA MET A 1 -2.34 6.73 -22.43
C MET A 1 -0.83 6.92 -22.48
N PRO A 2 -0.32 8.16 -22.56
CA PRO A 2 1.11 8.40 -22.43
C PRO A 2 1.59 7.87 -21.07
N LEU A 3 2.75 7.21 -21.05
CA LEU A 3 3.38 6.76 -19.81
C LEU A 3 3.68 8.00 -18.95
N LYS A 4 3.23 8.01 -17.71
CA LYS A 4 3.61 9.06 -16.77
C LYS A 4 5.12 9.03 -16.58
N SER A 5 5.74 10.19 -16.52
CA SER A 5 7.17 10.33 -16.23
C SER A 5 7.50 10.25 -14.73
N LYS A 6 6.46 10.15 -13.90
CA LYS A 6 6.51 10.18 -12.44
C LYS A 6 5.74 9.01 -11.84
N PHE A 7 6.12 8.61 -10.64
CA PHE A 7 5.40 7.65 -9.81
C PHE A 7 5.27 8.18 -8.37
N ILE A 8 4.31 7.63 -7.63
CA ILE A 8 4.15 7.87 -6.20
C ILE A 8 4.58 6.61 -5.47
N CYS A 9 5.51 6.75 -4.53
CA CYS A 9 5.95 5.61 -3.74
C CYS A 9 4.81 5.10 -2.86
N PRO A 10 4.47 3.80 -2.88
CA PRO A 10 3.38 3.25 -2.09
C PRO A 10 3.68 3.17 -0.58
N PHE A 11 4.90 3.49 -0.16
CA PHE A 11 5.34 3.44 1.23
C PHE A 11 5.45 4.83 1.87
N CYS A 12 6.21 5.74 1.27
CA CYS A 12 6.42 7.09 1.82
C CYS A 12 5.53 8.16 1.18
N PHE A 13 4.76 7.81 0.15
CA PHE A 13 3.86 8.69 -0.61
C PHE A 13 4.54 9.91 -1.26
N GLU A 14 5.87 9.90 -1.34
CA GLU A 14 6.60 10.93 -2.08
C GLU A 14 6.50 10.67 -3.59
N GLU A 15 6.40 11.77 -4.35
CA GLU A 15 6.39 11.74 -5.80
C GLU A 15 7.83 11.83 -6.35
N HIS A 16 8.17 10.91 -7.24
CA HIS A 16 9.48 10.83 -7.87
C HIS A 16 9.36 10.76 -9.39
N LYS A 17 10.38 11.21 -10.10
CA LYS A 17 10.52 10.87 -11.51
C LYS A 17 10.89 9.39 -11.63
N ILE A 18 10.37 8.73 -12.66
CA ILE A 18 10.75 7.34 -12.95
C ILE A 18 12.27 7.21 -13.13
N SER A 19 12.94 8.25 -13.67
CA SER A 19 14.41 8.32 -13.82
C SER A 19 15.20 8.30 -12.49
N ASP A 20 14.55 8.61 -11.38
CA ASP A 20 15.21 8.70 -10.08
C ASP A 20 15.20 7.39 -9.29
N VAL A 21 14.49 6.38 -9.80
CA VAL A 21 14.46 5.03 -9.21
C VAL A 21 15.88 4.49 -9.03
N GLN A 22 16.13 3.89 -7.89
CA GLN A 22 17.39 3.24 -7.57
C GLN A 22 17.26 1.72 -7.68
N PHE A 23 18.38 1.04 -7.84
CA PHE A 23 18.48 -0.41 -7.79
C PHE A 23 19.11 -0.85 -6.48
N ARG A 24 18.66 -1.99 -5.97
CA ARG A 24 19.29 -2.64 -4.81
C ARG A 24 19.93 -3.95 -5.24
N CYS A 25 21.17 -4.19 -4.81
CA CYS A 25 21.83 -5.46 -5.05
C CYS A 25 21.04 -6.62 -4.42
N THR A 26 20.91 -7.72 -5.14
CA THR A 26 20.23 -8.94 -4.66
C THR A 26 21.19 -10.09 -4.41
N ASN A 27 22.49 -9.92 -4.66
CA ASN A 27 23.48 -10.93 -4.40
C ASN A 27 23.73 -11.09 -2.89
N ARG A 28 23.43 -12.25 -2.35
CA ARG A 28 23.63 -12.55 -0.91
C ARG A 28 25.08 -12.39 -0.45
N ARG A 29 26.07 -12.61 -1.34
CA ARG A 29 27.49 -12.49 -1.06
C ARG A 29 28.02 -11.05 -1.17
N CYS A 30 27.19 -10.11 -1.65
CA CYS A 30 27.57 -8.71 -1.68
C CYS A 30 27.68 -8.16 -0.26
N LYS A 31 28.60 -7.21 -0.04
CA LYS A 31 28.78 -6.53 1.24
C LYS A 31 27.49 -5.83 1.66
N ASP A 32 27.14 -5.94 2.94
CA ASP A 32 26.09 -5.13 3.52
C ASP A 32 26.64 -3.74 3.88
N VAL A 33 25.81 -2.73 3.67
CA VAL A 33 26.13 -1.32 3.93
C VAL A 33 25.02 -0.70 4.79
N PRO A 34 25.32 0.36 5.56
CA PRO A 34 24.30 1.14 6.26
C PRO A 34 23.29 1.72 5.28
N ASP A 35 21.99 1.56 5.59
CA ASP A 35 20.87 2.11 4.81
C ASP A 35 20.13 3.15 5.66
N LEU A 36 20.59 4.40 5.61
CA LEU A 36 20.03 5.47 6.43
C LEU A 36 18.62 5.84 6.02
N GLU A 37 18.31 5.83 4.73
CA GLU A 37 16.97 6.15 4.22
C GLU A 37 15.92 5.14 4.71
N LEU A 38 16.26 3.85 4.68
CA LEU A 38 15.40 2.81 5.23
C LEU A 38 15.30 2.92 6.76
N THR A 39 16.41 3.25 7.43
CA THR A 39 16.42 3.45 8.87
C THR A 39 15.49 4.58 9.29
N ARG A 40 15.56 5.74 8.62
CA ARG A 40 14.66 6.88 8.86
C ARG A 40 13.20 6.53 8.60
N TYR A 41 12.94 5.85 7.49
CA TYR A 41 11.57 5.46 7.14
C TYR A 41 10.94 4.56 8.21
N GLU A 42 11.70 3.69 8.81
CA GLU A 42 11.22 2.79 9.86
C GLU A 42 11.38 3.37 11.28
N ASN A 43 11.61 4.69 11.38
CA ASN A 43 11.84 5.42 12.65
C ASN A 43 12.94 4.79 13.52
N GLY A 44 13.94 4.25 12.85
CA GLY A 44 15.10 3.68 13.52
C GLY A 44 16.09 4.74 13.99
N ASP A 45 16.94 4.36 14.93
CA ASP A 45 18.05 5.18 15.38
C ASP A 45 19.16 5.21 14.30
N GLU A 46 19.45 6.40 13.76
CA GLU A 46 20.49 6.59 12.73
C GLU A 46 21.90 6.29 13.26
N SER A 47 22.12 6.29 14.57
CA SER A 47 23.38 5.87 15.17
C SER A 47 23.62 4.36 15.08
N ILE A 48 22.53 3.58 14.91
CA ILE A 48 22.54 2.12 14.70
C ILE A 48 21.75 1.81 13.42
N PRO A 49 22.31 2.18 12.23
CA PRO A 49 21.56 2.07 10.99
C PRO A 49 21.28 0.61 10.62
N LYS A 50 20.16 0.40 9.97
CA LYS A 50 19.86 -0.90 9.36
C LYS A 50 20.89 -1.22 8.29
N MET A 51 21.38 -2.44 8.33
CA MET A 51 22.29 -2.95 7.32
C MET A 51 21.49 -3.58 6.18
N GLY A 52 21.84 -3.21 4.95
CA GLY A 52 21.19 -3.71 3.75
C GLY A 52 22.17 -3.87 2.59
N LYS A 53 21.71 -4.47 1.49
CA LYS A 53 22.50 -4.55 0.28
C LYS A 53 22.61 -3.17 -0.37
N PRO A 54 23.74 -2.83 -1.05
CA PRO A 54 23.97 -1.54 -1.66
C PRO A 54 22.82 -1.11 -2.58
N THR A 55 22.40 0.14 -2.45
CA THR A 55 21.48 0.82 -3.36
C THR A 55 22.27 1.77 -4.24
N PHE A 56 21.89 1.87 -5.51
CA PHE A 56 22.63 2.67 -6.49
C PHE A 56 21.72 3.09 -7.64
N LYS A 57 22.05 4.20 -8.29
CA LYS A 57 21.42 4.60 -9.55
C LYS A 57 22.00 3.79 -10.71
N ALA A 58 21.15 3.39 -11.64
CA ALA A 58 21.67 2.84 -12.89
C ALA A 58 22.48 3.91 -13.63
N PRO A 59 23.53 3.51 -14.37
CA PRO A 59 24.22 4.44 -15.24
C PRO A 59 23.22 5.10 -16.19
N SER A 60 23.15 6.43 -16.21
CA SER A 60 22.30 7.20 -17.09
C SER A 60 22.82 7.10 -18.53
N GLY A 61 22.11 6.36 -19.36
CA GLY A 61 22.50 6.14 -20.76
C GLY A 61 21.34 6.19 -21.75
N GLY A 62 20.18 6.74 -21.39
CA GLY A 62 19.05 6.81 -22.30
C GLY A 62 17.80 7.45 -21.73
N LEU A 63 16.78 7.61 -22.59
CA LEU A 63 15.46 8.13 -22.26
C LEU A 63 14.60 7.17 -21.43
N SER A 64 15.06 5.94 -21.20
CA SER A 64 14.34 4.91 -20.45
C SER A 64 15.21 4.29 -19.37
N ILE A 65 14.60 3.95 -18.24
CA ILE A 65 15.28 3.20 -17.18
C ILE A 65 15.50 1.77 -17.65
N PRO A 66 16.72 1.23 -17.46
CA PRO A 66 17.00 -0.15 -17.77
C PRO A 66 16.17 -1.08 -16.85
N LYS A 67 15.75 -2.23 -17.36
CA LYS A 67 15.03 -3.25 -16.57
C LYS A 67 15.93 -3.88 -15.49
N SER A 68 17.24 -3.79 -15.65
CA SER A 68 18.22 -4.34 -14.73
C SER A 68 19.47 -3.46 -14.68
N ALA A 69 20.21 -3.54 -13.59
CA ALA A 69 21.47 -2.82 -13.44
C ALA A 69 22.53 -3.75 -12.83
N ARG A 70 23.81 -3.39 -13.02
CA ARG A 70 24.94 -4.09 -12.39
C ARG A 70 25.34 -3.39 -11.11
N CYS A 71 25.44 -4.17 -10.04
CA CYS A 71 25.91 -3.65 -8.76
C CYS A 71 27.35 -3.15 -8.90
N PRO A 72 27.66 -1.90 -8.49
CA PRO A 72 29.01 -1.38 -8.56
C PRO A 72 30.00 -2.10 -7.63
N GLU A 73 29.52 -2.72 -6.53
CA GLU A 73 30.35 -3.40 -5.55
C GLU A 73 30.72 -4.83 -5.95
N CYS A 74 29.78 -5.58 -6.51
CA CYS A 74 29.99 -7.01 -6.80
C CYS A 74 29.74 -7.39 -8.25
N ASN A 75 29.43 -6.44 -9.12
CA ASN A 75 29.14 -6.63 -10.56
C ASN A 75 27.98 -7.59 -10.88
N SER A 76 27.20 -8.03 -9.88
CA SER A 76 26.02 -8.89 -10.10
C SER A 76 24.88 -8.09 -10.71
N ILE A 77 24.10 -8.73 -11.59
CA ILE A 77 22.90 -8.11 -12.17
C ILE A 77 21.79 -8.16 -11.13
N THR A 78 21.06 -7.06 -11.00
CA THR A 78 19.85 -6.96 -10.18
C THR A 78 18.69 -6.36 -10.96
N TYR A 79 17.48 -6.79 -10.61
CA TYR A 79 16.19 -6.29 -11.10
C TYR A 79 15.42 -5.57 -10.00
N ALA A 80 15.89 -5.63 -8.76
CA ALA A 80 15.21 -5.05 -7.62
C ALA A 80 15.34 -3.53 -7.64
N ILE A 81 14.21 -2.85 -7.79
CA ILE A 81 14.10 -1.41 -7.74
C ILE A 81 13.61 -0.95 -6.37
N VAL A 82 14.09 0.21 -5.92
CA VAL A 82 13.74 0.82 -4.64
C VAL A 82 13.41 2.29 -4.80
N CYS A 83 12.63 2.80 -3.86
CA CYS A 83 12.32 4.23 -3.77
C CYS A 83 13.58 5.03 -3.39
N PRO A 84 13.83 6.18 -4.03
CA PRO A 84 15.00 7.00 -3.69
C PRO A 84 14.93 7.67 -2.32
N SER A 85 13.73 7.83 -1.72
CA SER A 85 13.56 8.49 -0.42
C SER A 85 13.48 7.54 0.77
N CYS A 86 12.84 6.37 0.61
CA CYS A 86 12.63 5.47 1.75
C CYS A 86 13.29 4.11 1.56
N HIS A 87 13.95 3.89 0.43
CA HIS A 87 14.61 2.65 0.06
C HIS A 87 13.76 1.38 0.15
N ASN A 88 12.43 1.50 0.32
CA ASN A 88 11.54 0.36 0.21
C ASN A 88 11.53 -0.17 -1.23
N LYS A 89 11.47 -1.49 -1.36
CA LYS A 89 11.37 -2.17 -2.65
C LYS A 89 10.08 -1.76 -3.36
N LEU A 90 10.16 -1.56 -4.66
CA LEU A 90 9.02 -1.17 -5.50
C LEU A 90 8.62 -2.31 -6.44
N PRO A 91 7.32 -2.46 -6.77
CA PRO A 91 6.90 -3.35 -7.82
C PRO A 91 7.37 -2.83 -9.20
N GLU A 92 7.64 -3.74 -10.13
CA GLU A 92 8.05 -3.36 -11.49
C GLU A 92 6.99 -2.52 -12.22
N SER A 93 5.71 -2.70 -11.88
CA SER A 93 4.59 -1.90 -12.40
C SER A 93 4.72 -0.42 -12.12
N THR A 94 5.45 -0.04 -11.07
CA THR A 94 5.78 1.36 -10.76
C THR A 94 6.50 2.07 -11.92
N LEU A 95 7.39 1.35 -12.63
CA LEU A 95 8.10 1.90 -13.79
C LEU A 95 7.16 2.23 -14.98
N LEU A 96 5.95 1.71 -14.95
CA LEU A 96 4.93 2.00 -15.96
C LEU A 96 4.15 3.28 -15.62
N GLY A 97 4.35 3.88 -14.44
CA GLY A 97 3.66 5.08 -13.99
C GLY A 97 2.14 4.91 -13.92
N ARG A 98 1.67 3.73 -13.53
CA ARG A 98 0.25 3.39 -13.41
C ARG A 98 -0.10 3.04 -11.97
N ASP A 99 0.33 3.87 -11.05
CA ASP A 99 0.04 3.70 -9.64
C ASP A 99 -1.38 4.19 -9.34
N MET A 100 -2.13 3.38 -8.62
CA MET A 100 -3.49 3.67 -8.18
C MET A 100 -3.54 3.48 -6.65
N ILE A 101 -3.22 4.53 -5.94
CA ILE A 101 -3.37 4.57 -4.48
C ILE A 101 -4.85 4.82 -4.19
N ILE A 102 -5.48 3.93 -3.43
CA ILE A 102 -6.88 4.03 -3.04
C ILE A 102 -6.93 4.21 -1.53
N SER A 103 -7.37 5.39 -1.11
CA SER A 103 -7.61 5.68 0.30
C SER A 103 -8.98 5.17 0.73
N VAL A 104 -9.03 4.48 1.85
CA VAL A 104 -10.27 4.14 2.52
C VAL A 104 -10.34 4.95 3.82
N VAL A 105 -11.27 5.89 3.87
CA VAL A 105 -11.41 6.88 4.95
C VAL A 105 -12.76 6.69 5.65
N GLY A 106 -12.79 6.93 6.93
CA GLY A 106 -14.02 6.86 7.75
C GLY A 106 -13.67 6.88 9.23
N SER A 107 -14.63 7.16 10.07
CA SER A 107 -14.44 7.16 11.52
C SER A 107 -14.12 5.76 12.05
N ARG A 108 -13.78 5.67 13.33
CA ARG A 108 -13.58 4.39 14.02
C ARG A 108 -14.83 3.52 13.84
N ASP A 109 -14.63 2.21 13.74
CA ASP A 109 -15.68 1.18 13.63
C ASP A 109 -16.60 1.25 12.41
N THR A 110 -16.31 2.10 11.41
CA THR A 110 -17.08 2.14 10.15
C THR A 110 -16.85 0.96 9.22
N GLY A 111 -16.01 -0.01 9.61
CA GLY A 111 -15.77 -1.23 8.84
C GLY A 111 -14.71 -1.09 7.74
N LYS A 112 -13.79 -0.11 7.82
CA LYS A 112 -12.72 0.10 6.81
C LYS A 112 -11.93 -1.18 6.52
N SER A 113 -11.40 -1.82 7.55
CA SER A 113 -10.59 -3.04 7.43
C SER A 113 -11.38 -4.19 6.82
N HIS A 114 -12.68 -4.33 7.20
CA HIS A 114 -13.58 -5.31 6.60
C HIS A 114 -13.81 -5.02 5.13
N PHE A 115 -14.07 -3.76 4.78
CA PHE A 115 -14.23 -3.35 3.38
C PHE A 115 -12.98 -3.66 2.56
N VAL A 116 -11.79 -3.31 3.04
CA VAL A 116 -10.51 -3.63 2.36
C VAL A 116 -10.36 -5.15 2.21
N GLY A 117 -10.62 -5.92 3.28
CA GLY A 117 -10.54 -7.38 3.24
C GLY A 117 -11.46 -8.00 2.18
N VAL A 118 -12.70 -7.50 2.10
CA VAL A 118 -13.69 -8.00 1.13
C VAL A 118 -13.36 -7.56 -0.29
N ILE A 119 -13.06 -6.29 -0.53
CA ILE A 119 -12.79 -5.79 -1.89
C ILE A 119 -11.54 -6.44 -2.49
N VAL A 120 -10.51 -6.71 -1.68
CA VAL A 120 -9.31 -7.42 -2.13
C VAL A 120 -9.67 -8.84 -2.57
N ASN A 121 -10.51 -9.56 -1.81
CA ASN A 121 -10.97 -10.89 -2.20
C ASN A 121 -11.76 -10.86 -3.51
N GLU A 122 -12.71 -9.95 -3.63
CA GLU A 122 -13.50 -9.78 -4.85
C GLU A 122 -12.64 -9.45 -6.08
N LEU A 123 -11.62 -8.61 -5.90
CA LEU A 123 -10.67 -8.29 -6.96
C LEU A 123 -9.84 -9.50 -7.38
N ILE A 124 -9.40 -10.33 -6.44
CA ILE A 124 -8.59 -11.53 -6.72
C ILE A 124 -9.45 -12.60 -7.40
N GLU A 125 -10.56 -12.98 -6.79
CA GLU A 125 -11.32 -14.18 -7.15
C GLU A 125 -12.29 -13.95 -8.32
N ARG A 126 -12.85 -12.75 -8.45
CA ARG A 126 -13.96 -12.50 -9.38
C ARG A 126 -13.67 -11.43 -10.42
N ILE A 127 -13.25 -10.23 -9.99
CA ILE A 127 -13.18 -9.07 -10.90
C ILE A 127 -12.03 -9.23 -11.87
N SER A 128 -10.83 -9.57 -11.40
CA SER A 128 -9.67 -9.75 -12.28
C SER A 128 -9.94 -10.85 -13.33
N VAL A 129 -10.54 -11.97 -12.93
CA VAL A 129 -10.90 -13.08 -13.81
C VAL A 129 -11.94 -12.64 -14.85
N LYS A 130 -13.00 -11.94 -14.41
CA LYS A 130 -14.06 -11.44 -15.30
C LYS A 130 -13.52 -10.54 -16.41
N PHE A 131 -12.48 -9.76 -16.13
CA PHE A 131 -11.81 -8.90 -17.11
C PHE A 131 -10.60 -9.55 -17.78
N GLY A 132 -10.47 -10.89 -17.70
CA GLY A 132 -9.37 -11.63 -18.32
C GLY A 132 -8.00 -11.24 -17.78
N GLY A 133 -7.95 -10.88 -16.50
CA GLY A 133 -6.75 -10.43 -15.82
C GLY A 133 -6.36 -11.30 -14.64
N ALA A 134 -5.38 -10.84 -13.88
CA ALA A 134 -4.93 -11.44 -12.64
C ALA A 134 -4.48 -10.36 -11.67
N MET A 135 -4.61 -10.62 -10.37
CA MET A 135 -4.12 -9.77 -9.30
C MET A 135 -3.11 -10.53 -8.46
N GLU A 136 -1.92 -9.98 -8.33
CA GLU A 136 -0.79 -10.60 -7.62
C GLU A 136 -0.36 -9.69 -6.46
N GLY A 137 -0.16 -10.26 -5.28
CA GLY A 137 0.40 -9.52 -4.14
C GLY A 137 1.88 -9.24 -4.35
N PHE A 138 2.30 -8.02 -4.05
CA PHE A 138 3.69 -7.63 -4.06
C PHE A 138 4.35 -7.99 -2.71
N ASP A 139 5.56 -8.55 -2.77
CA ASP A 139 6.36 -8.97 -1.62
C ASP A 139 5.56 -9.88 -0.65
N ASP A 140 5.43 -9.51 0.61
CA ASP A 140 4.70 -10.25 1.64
C ASP A 140 3.18 -9.93 1.69
N THR A 141 2.69 -9.04 0.81
CA THR A 141 1.30 -8.55 0.82
C THR A 141 0.27 -9.69 0.81
N MET A 142 0.45 -10.68 -0.06
CA MET A 142 -0.49 -11.80 -0.13
C MET A 142 -0.47 -12.66 1.14
N GLN A 143 0.70 -12.85 1.74
CA GLN A 143 0.84 -13.60 2.98
C GLN A 143 0.15 -12.85 4.13
N ARG A 144 0.38 -11.53 4.26
CA ARG A 144 -0.27 -10.68 5.28
C ARG A 144 -1.78 -10.65 5.11
N TYR A 145 -2.26 -10.48 3.88
CA TYR A 145 -3.68 -10.50 3.57
C TYR A 145 -4.31 -11.84 3.96
N LYS A 146 -3.69 -12.97 3.56
CA LYS A 146 -4.23 -14.31 3.87
C LYS A 146 -4.21 -14.60 5.36
N ALA A 147 -3.13 -14.30 6.06
CA ALA A 147 -3.01 -14.56 7.50
C ALA A 147 -3.91 -13.63 8.35
N GLY A 148 -4.18 -12.43 7.88
CA GLY A 148 -5.03 -11.45 8.55
C GLY A 148 -6.50 -11.53 8.11
N ALA A 149 -6.84 -10.72 7.10
CA ALA A 149 -8.24 -10.51 6.71
C ALA A 149 -8.90 -11.76 6.14
N TYR A 150 -8.23 -12.49 5.24
CA TYR A 150 -8.83 -13.66 4.59
C TYR A 150 -9.11 -14.78 5.59
N GLN A 151 -8.15 -15.13 6.43
CA GLN A 151 -8.32 -16.18 7.42
C GLN A 151 -9.52 -15.90 8.32
N LYS A 152 -9.58 -14.70 8.92
CA LYS A 152 -10.67 -14.34 9.83
C LYS A 152 -12.03 -14.27 9.14
N LEU A 153 -12.13 -13.57 8.01
CA LEU A 153 -13.41 -13.31 7.35
C LEU A 153 -14.00 -14.54 6.65
N TYR A 154 -13.16 -15.34 5.99
CA TYR A 154 -13.61 -16.39 5.08
C TYR A 154 -13.40 -17.81 5.61
N MET A 155 -12.41 -18.02 6.47
CA MET A 155 -12.15 -19.34 7.03
C MET A 155 -12.75 -19.50 8.43
N ASP A 156 -12.51 -18.52 9.30
CA ASP A 156 -12.98 -18.57 10.68
C ASP A 156 -14.38 -17.97 10.86
N MET A 157 -14.92 -17.28 9.84
CA MET A 157 -16.21 -16.57 9.88
C MET A 157 -16.32 -15.59 11.07
N GLN A 158 -15.23 -14.89 11.35
CA GLN A 158 -15.12 -13.96 12.47
C GLN A 158 -14.91 -12.53 11.98
N LYS A 159 -15.24 -11.57 12.85
CA LYS A 159 -14.92 -10.17 12.63
C LYS A 159 -13.41 -9.96 12.69
N LEU A 160 -12.92 -8.98 11.94
CA LEU A 160 -11.55 -8.50 12.10
C LEU A 160 -11.41 -7.78 13.43
N ASP A 161 -10.24 -7.89 14.03
CA ASP A 161 -9.89 -7.07 15.19
C ASP A 161 -9.85 -5.59 14.80
N LEU A 162 -9.98 -4.71 15.77
CA LEU A 162 -9.81 -3.29 15.57
C LEU A 162 -8.40 -3.00 15.05
N THR A 163 -8.32 -2.17 14.01
CA THR A 163 -7.03 -1.68 13.52
C THR A 163 -6.43 -0.77 14.59
N GLN A 164 -5.26 -1.14 15.09
CA GLN A 164 -4.57 -0.33 16.10
C GLN A 164 -4.08 0.97 15.47
N SER A 165 -4.08 2.06 16.27
CA SER A 165 -3.56 3.35 15.85
C SER A 165 -2.11 3.27 15.39
N SER A 166 -1.74 4.08 14.41
CA SER A 166 -0.37 4.21 13.90
C SER A 166 0.61 4.60 14.99
N VAL A 167 0.20 5.43 15.93
CA VAL A 167 1.01 5.88 17.07
C VAL A 167 1.47 4.71 17.93
N GLN A 168 0.62 3.68 18.10
CA GLN A 168 0.97 2.48 18.87
C GLN A 168 1.85 1.50 18.09
N ASN A 169 1.86 1.58 16.77
CA ASN A 169 2.55 0.64 15.88
C ASN A 169 3.84 1.18 15.24
N VAL A 170 4.21 2.44 15.48
CA VAL A 170 5.44 3.05 14.98
C VAL A 170 6.68 2.20 15.34
N ASN A 171 6.68 1.57 16.52
CA ASN A 171 7.77 0.71 16.98
C ASN A 171 7.76 -0.71 16.39
N ASN A 172 6.68 -1.13 15.72
CA ASN A 172 6.50 -2.52 15.27
C ASN A 172 6.53 -2.70 13.74
N GLY A 173 6.81 -1.65 12.96
CA GLY A 173 6.83 -1.72 11.49
C GLY A 173 5.47 -2.09 10.87
N ALA A 174 4.37 -1.91 11.60
CA ALA A 174 3.05 -2.45 11.27
C ALA A 174 2.29 -1.65 10.19
N TYR A 175 2.78 -0.46 9.82
CA TYR A 175 2.09 0.42 8.85
C TYR A 175 2.53 0.14 7.41
N ARG A 176 2.43 -1.11 6.98
CA ARG A 176 2.77 -1.47 5.60
C ARG A 176 1.49 -1.59 4.76
N PRO A 177 1.38 -0.85 3.66
CA PRO A 177 0.22 -0.95 2.75
C PRO A 177 0.10 -2.36 2.17
N LEU A 178 -1.11 -2.72 1.75
CA LEU A 178 -1.32 -3.86 0.89
C LEU A 178 -1.11 -3.41 -0.56
N ILE A 179 -0.10 -3.96 -1.20
CA ILE A 179 0.32 -3.57 -2.55
C ILE A 179 0.09 -4.74 -3.50
N PHE A 180 -0.69 -4.51 -4.54
CA PHE A 180 -0.99 -5.52 -5.55
C PHE A 180 -0.64 -5.02 -6.94
N THR A 181 -0.28 -5.93 -7.81
CA THR A 181 -0.18 -5.70 -9.25
C THR A 181 -1.40 -6.30 -9.94
N LEU A 182 -2.26 -5.45 -10.46
CA LEU A 182 -3.40 -5.84 -11.28
C LEU A 182 -2.98 -5.84 -12.75
N LYS A 183 -3.05 -7.00 -13.38
CA LYS A 183 -2.78 -7.20 -14.81
C LYS A 183 -4.11 -7.37 -15.53
N LEU A 184 -4.39 -6.52 -16.53
CA LEU A 184 -5.61 -6.57 -17.33
C LEU A 184 -5.27 -6.79 -18.78
N LYS A 185 -5.99 -7.73 -19.41
CA LYS A 185 -5.82 -8.06 -20.82
C LYS A 185 -6.78 -7.22 -21.67
N HIS A 186 -6.25 -6.54 -22.65
CA HIS A 186 -7.02 -5.81 -23.65
C HIS A 186 -6.85 -6.43 -25.03
N LYS A 187 -7.94 -6.59 -25.75
CA LYS A 187 -7.89 -6.99 -27.17
C LYS A 187 -7.27 -5.87 -27.98
N GLY A 188 -6.16 -6.13 -28.64
CA GLY A 188 -5.56 -5.23 -29.62
C GLY A 188 -5.93 -5.63 -31.06
N LEU A 189 -5.76 -4.73 -32.01
CA LEU A 189 -6.05 -5.00 -33.44
C LEU A 189 -5.21 -6.16 -34.02
N PHE A 190 -3.96 -6.32 -33.57
CA PHE A 190 -3.05 -7.36 -34.08
C PHE A 190 -2.55 -8.30 -32.99
N LYS A 191 -2.53 -7.87 -31.73
CA LYS A 191 -2.04 -8.63 -30.57
C LYS A 191 -2.69 -8.14 -29.31
N ASP A 192 -3.06 -9.07 -28.43
CA ASP A 192 -3.53 -8.71 -27.10
C ASP A 192 -2.44 -7.97 -26.31
N LYS A 193 -2.85 -6.95 -25.59
CA LYS A 193 -1.99 -6.13 -24.75
C LYS A 193 -2.34 -6.35 -23.28
N ILE A 194 -1.32 -6.48 -22.44
CA ILE A 194 -1.48 -6.56 -21.01
C ILE A 194 -1.07 -5.22 -20.42
N ASP A 195 -2.01 -4.59 -19.72
CA ASP A 195 -1.75 -3.39 -18.92
C ASP A 195 -1.59 -3.81 -17.45
N SER A 196 -0.57 -3.27 -16.80
CA SER A 196 -0.28 -3.55 -15.39
C SER A 196 -0.47 -2.28 -14.57
N TYR A 197 -1.19 -2.40 -13.45
CA TYR A 197 -1.48 -1.32 -12.52
C TYR A 197 -1.00 -1.70 -11.12
N THR A 198 -0.41 -0.75 -10.42
CA THR A 198 -0.10 -0.91 -8.99
C THR A 198 -1.30 -0.43 -8.18
N LEU A 199 -1.99 -1.34 -7.50
CA LEU A 199 -3.07 -1.02 -6.56
C LEU A 199 -2.49 -0.99 -5.15
N VAL A 200 -2.75 0.08 -4.43
CA VAL A 200 -2.28 0.24 -3.05
C VAL A 200 -3.48 0.50 -2.16
N PHE A 201 -3.70 -0.37 -1.19
CA PHE A 201 -4.67 -0.18 -0.14
C PHE A 201 -3.94 0.11 1.17
N PHE A 202 -4.29 1.22 1.78
CA PHE A 202 -3.75 1.62 3.05
C PHE A 202 -4.89 1.70 4.06
N ASP A 203 -4.84 0.85 5.07
CA ASP A 203 -5.85 0.77 6.11
C ASP A 203 -5.39 1.60 7.31
N THR A 204 -5.99 2.78 7.48
CA THR A 204 -5.70 3.68 8.58
C THR A 204 -6.69 3.49 9.72
N ALA A 205 -6.23 3.57 10.96
CA ALA A 205 -7.14 3.67 12.09
C ALA A 205 -7.94 4.98 12.01
N GLY A 206 -9.21 4.95 12.37
CA GLY A 206 -10.05 6.17 12.36
C GLY A 206 -9.54 7.25 13.31
N GLU A 207 -8.83 6.85 14.36
CA GLU A 207 -8.20 7.73 15.37
C GLU A 207 -7.02 8.53 14.81
N ASP A 208 -6.34 8.02 13.78
CA ASP A 208 -5.20 8.68 13.16
C ASP A 208 -5.55 10.02 12.49
N LEU A 209 -6.85 10.24 12.22
CA LEU A 209 -7.34 11.51 11.68
C LEU A 209 -7.43 12.62 12.73
N ASN A 210 -7.33 12.30 14.02
CA ASN A 210 -7.47 13.25 15.13
C ASN A 210 -6.13 13.67 15.74
N ASP A 211 -5.02 13.08 15.31
CA ASP A 211 -3.68 13.37 15.81
C ASP A 211 -2.86 14.16 14.78
N GLU A 212 -2.38 15.35 15.16
CA GLU A 212 -1.67 16.28 14.25
C GLU A 212 -0.38 15.68 13.68
N ASP A 213 0.38 14.92 14.48
CA ASP A 213 1.64 14.31 14.03
C ASP A 213 1.38 13.18 13.03
N THR A 214 0.35 12.38 13.28
CA THR A 214 -0.08 11.31 12.39
C THR A 214 -0.73 11.87 11.11
N MET A 215 -1.44 12.99 11.22
CA MET A 215 -2.08 13.68 10.10
C MET A 215 -1.09 14.06 8.99
N SER A 216 0.16 14.33 9.32
CA SER A 216 1.17 14.64 8.29
C SER A 216 1.40 13.48 7.30
N THR A 217 1.40 12.23 7.78
CA THR A 217 1.55 11.02 6.95
C THR A 217 0.23 10.61 6.31
N VAL A 218 -0.87 10.65 7.09
CA VAL A 218 -2.21 10.31 6.60
C VAL A 218 -2.68 11.33 5.55
N ASN A 219 -2.41 12.62 5.73
CA ASN A 219 -2.70 13.65 4.74
C ASN A 219 -1.93 13.43 3.43
N LYS A 220 -0.64 13.07 3.49
CA LYS A 220 0.12 12.73 2.29
C LYS A 220 -0.53 11.58 1.52
N TYR A 221 -0.92 10.53 2.22
CA TYR A 221 -1.58 9.37 1.62
C TYR A 221 -2.90 9.75 0.95
N ILE A 222 -3.78 10.49 1.64
CA ILE A 222 -5.07 10.93 1.11
C ILE A 222 -4.87 11.87 -0.09
N CYS A 223 -4.02 12.89 0.05
CA CYS A 223 -3.74 13.87 -1.01
C CYS A 223 -3.09 13.27 -2.26
N LYS A 224 -2.35 12.17 -2.11
CA LYS A 224 -1.69 11.46 -3.23
C LYS A 224 -2.52 10.32 -3.81
N SER A 225 -3.70 10.07 -3.26
CA SER A 225 -4.58 9.02 -3.73
C SER A 225 -5.18 9.35 -5.09
N ALA A 226 -5.26 8.32 -5.94
CA ALA A 226 -5.98 8.38 -7.22
C ALA A 226 -7.50 8.34 -7.03
N GLY A 227 -7.96 7.82 -5.88
CA GLY A 227 -9.36 7.78 -5.49
C GLY A 227 -9.52 7.61 -3.98
N ILE A 228 -10.60 8.16 -3.44
CA ILE A 228 -10.93 8.09 -2.02
C ILE A 228 -12.28 7.40 -1.89
N ILE A 229 -12.32 6.35 -1.05
CA ILE A 229 -13.55 5.68 -0.65
C ILE A 229 -13.86 6.13 0.77
N PHE A 230 -14.97 6.83 0.93
CA PHE A 230 -15.40 7.34 2.22
C PHE A 230 -16.49 6.44 2.79
N LEU A 231 -16.20 5.79 3.93
CA LEU A 231 -17.14 4.92 4.62
C LEU A 231 -17.81 5.71 5.74
N LEU A 232 -19.13 5.76 5.66
CA LEU A 232 -19.99 6.41 6.65
C LEU A 232 -20.75 5.34 7.44
N ASP A 233 -20.72 5.47 8.76
CA ASP A 233 -21.62 4.73 9.63
C ASP A 233 -22.97 5.47 9.70
N PRO A 234 -24.06 4.92 9.13
CA PRO A 234 -25.36 5.60 9.14
C PRO A 234 -25.88 5.82 10.56
N MET A 235 -25.41 5.05 11.53
CA MET A 235 -25.80 5.20 12.93
C MET A 235 -25.24 6.46 13.58
N GLN A 236 -24.26 7.11 13.00
CA GLN A 236 -23.74 8.40 13.47
C GLN A 236 -24.70 9.57 13.18
N PHE A 237 -25.69 9.39 12.30
CA PHE A 237 -26.66 10.41 11.95
C PHE A 237 -27.91 10.33 12.86
N PRO A 238 -28.22 11.39 13.63
CA PRO A 238 -29.41 11.40 14.51
C PRO A 238 -30.71 11.12 13.74
N THR A 239 -30.83 11.64 12.52
CA THR A 239 -32.00 11.43 11.66
C THR A 239 -32.23 9.97 11.30
N VAL A 240 -31.17 9.17 11.17
CA VAL A 240 -31.25 7.73 10.91
C VAL A 240 -31.61 7.00 12.21
N ARG A 241 -30.90 7.30 13.30
CA ARG A 241 -31.15 6.66 14.61
C ARG A 241 -32.59 6.81 15.08
N ASN A 242 -33.15 8.01 14.92
CA ASN A 242 -34.52 8.32 15.35
C ASN A 242 -35.58 7.57 14.54
N GLN A 243 -35.24 6.94 13.43
CA GLN A 243 -36.13 6.10 12.61
C GLN A 243 -36.06 4.60 12.95
N LEU A 244 -35.13 4.21 13.80
CA LEU A 244 -34.89 2.82 14.18
C LEU A 244 -35.46 2.54 15.57
N ASP A 245 -35.88 1.28 15.77
CA ASP A 245 -36.32 0.84 17.10
C ASP A 245 -35.17 0.80 18.10
N GLU A 246 -35.49 0.93 19.39
CA GLU A 246 -34.52 0.98 20.48
C GLU A 246 -33.62 -0.28 20.55
N ASN A 247 -34.14 -1.44 20.20
CA ASN A 247 -33.36 -2.68 20.20
C ASN A 247 -32.29 -2.67 19.10
N THR A 248 -32.64 -2.16 17.93
CA THR A 248 -31.68 -2.00 16.82
C THR A 248 -30.61 -0.98 17.18
N VAL A 249 -31.00 0.15 17.74
CA VAL A 249 -30.05 1.17 18.21
C VAL A 249 -29.13 0.63 19.30
N SER A 250 -29.67 -0.09 20.29
CA SER A 250 -28.87 -0.65 21.40
C SER A 250 -27.89 -1.74 20.93
N ARG A 251 -28.23 -2.55 19.93
CA ARG A 251 -27.34 -3.54 19.34
C ARG A 251 -26.22 -2.91 18.50
N ALA A 252 -26.49 -1.78 17.87
CA ALA A 252 -25.50 -1.02 17.10
C ALA A 252 -24.64 -0.10 17.98
N SER A 253 -25.03 0.18 19.20
CA SER A 253 -24.42 1.15 20.11
C SER A 253 -23.18 0.65 20.86
N SER A 254 -22.42 -0.27 20.32
CA SER A 254 -21.05 -0.50 20.79
C SER A 254 -20.11 0.66 20.45
N VAL A 255 -20.57 1.63 19.67
CA VAL A 255 -19.83 2.83 19.27
C VAL A 255 -20.22 4.00 20.21
N ASP A 256 -19.23 4.60 20.85
CA ASP A 256 -19.44 5.76 21.71
C ASP A 256 -19.73 7.02 20.87
N TRP A 257 -21.04 7.32 20.68
CA TRP A 257 -21.52 8.50 19.94
C TRP A 257 -21.05 9.83 20.48
N LYS A 258 -20.53 9.85 21.70
CA LYS A 258 -20.15 11.06 22.41
C LYS A 258 -18.77 11.57 22.04
N GLN A 259 -18.01 10.79 21.27
CA GLN A 259 -16.66 11.14 20.84
C GLN A 259 -16.56 11.45 19.33
N ALA A 260 -17.66 11.52 18.61
CA ALA A 260 -17.67 11.82 17.16
C ALA A 260 -17.95 13.32 16.91
#